data_df6aaa64c65414cec489cb4469af06a5
#
_entry.id   df6aaa64c65414cec489cb4469af06a5
#
_cell.length_a   1.000
_cell.length_b   1.000
_cell.length_c   1.000
_cell.angle_alpha   90.00
_cell.angle_beta   90.00
_cell.angle_gamma   90.00
#
_symmetry.space_group_name_H-M   'P 1'
#
loop_
_entity.id
_entity.type
_entity.pdbx_description
1 polymer ?
#
loop_
_entity_poly.entity_id
_entity_poly.type
_entity_poly.pdbx_seq_one_letter_code
_entity_poly.pdbx_strand_id
1 'polypeptide(L)'
;MPEYQNPHQEPGSERRLLLVFLLTFLVLIAFEPLLKKFSPPSPPPEKHAATEQTASTSASAPVPSARQPAVPPPPTVTKQASSEREIVVENSLYRITFSNRGAQVKSWILKKFDNDAQNGPLELVNSAAAQKYGYPLSLWTYDEAVRNRLSSALYVTSSEGTLSAPATVTFEYADQDLSVRKTFHFDHSYVLRVETSVAYKGSEISALPMWPSGFGDQATPASFAAGRIDYHDNDSTDKTALVFPNYVLRLAIKKVSGGDTLKGPFEWAGPVDQYFAAVFIPGDPEAASMVTLRNSLEVPRDPEKPESKETTKVEVLGAAVGNLHGPNDERMYVGPKELSVLEATPVPTIKNDHPDLRGLVDFGWWGLIAKPLFLWLRWTYFHIVPNWGWAIVVQTLIITLALLPLRISQMKSMLKMQRIAPQIKSIQEKYKKYSLRDPRKAAMNEEITALYKKEGANPAGGCLPMLIQFPFLIAYYRMLGIALDLRHAHWLWIRDLSAPDHILAIGMIVSMLLMQRITPQPAGMDPAQQKMMTWMMPLFMGFIFFNLAAGLNLYYAESNLISIVQQAIMNRTKLGREMREMAEKRARKKDK
;
A
#
# COMPACT_ATOMS: atom_id res chain seq x y z
N MET A 1 45.20 40.03 18.72
CA MET A 1 45.45 38.60 19.00
C MET A 1 45.10 37.88 17.72
N PRO A 2 46.07 37.20 17.08
CA PRO A 2 45.79 36.48 15.82
C PRO A 2 45.01 35.22 16.12
N GLU A 3 43.91 34.99 15.38
CA GLU A 3 43.12 33.77 15.37
C GLU A 3 43.95 32.56 14.96
N TYR A 4 43.98 31.57 15.82
CA TYR A 4 44.63 30.28 15.58
C TYR A 4 43.79 29.53 14.54
N GLN A 5 44.17 29.59 13.26
CA GLN A 5 43.60 28.73 12.21
C GLN A 5 44.20 27.33 12.39
N ASN A 6 43.34 26.37 12.64
CA ASN A 6 43.68 24.97 12.79
C ASN A 6 44.12 24.40 11.42
N PRO A 7 45.40 23.99 11.22
CA PRO A 7 45.97 23.64 9.90
C PRO A 7 45.46 22.32 9.30
N HIS A 8 44.42 21.71 9.84
CA HIS A 8 43.90 20.40 9.42
C HIS A 8 42.52 20.38 8.76
N GLN A 9 41.94 21.52 8.47
CA GLN A 9 40.71 21.61 7.68
C GLN A 9 41.07 22.05 6.25
N GLU A 10 41.19 21.06 5.34
CA GLU A 10 41.11 21.39 3.91
C GLU A 10 39.73 21.99 3.56
N PRO A 11 39.65 23.19 2.97
CA PRO A 11 38.39 23.77 2.53
C PRO A 11 37.81 22.89 1.43
N GLY A 12 36.79 22.11 1.73
CA GLY A 12 36.10 21.23 0.79
C GLY A 12 35.84 19.81 1.28
N SER A 13 36.43 19.36 2.41
CA SER A 13 36.18 18.04 2.97
C SER A 13 34.73 17.91 3.46
N GLU A 14 34.17 18.94 4.05
CA GLU A 14 32.76 18.98 4.47
C GLU A 14 31.79 18.92 3.29
N ARG A 15 32.09 19.66 2.19
CA ARG A 15 31.29 19.58 0.96
C ARG A 15 31.37 18.20 0.30
N ARG A 16 32.52 17.53 0.34
CA ARG A 16 32.68 16.18 -0.20
C ARG A 16 31.98 15.14 0.66
N LEU A 17 32.00 15.29 1.97
CA LEU A 17 31.29 14.44 2.91
C LEU A 17 29.77 14.60 2.77
N LEU A 18 29.31 15.84 2.62
CA LEU A 18 27.91 16.19 2.30
C LEU A 18 27.51 15.61 0.92
N LEU A 19 28.42 15.63 -0.06
CA LEU A 19 28.20 15.11 -1.40
C LEU A 19 28.15 13.57 -1.40
N VAL A 20 29.02 12.90 -0.63
CA VAL A 20 28.97 11.43 -0.46
C VAL A 20 27.71 11.03 0.31
N PHE A 21 27.31 11.79 1.33
CA PHE A 21 26.06 11.56 2.06
C PHE A 21 24.84 11.79 1.16
N LEU A 22 24.85 12.90 0.41
CA LEU A 22 23.80 13.20 -0.58
C LEU A 22 23.76 12.14 -1.68
N LEU A 23 24.91 11.65 -2.13
CA LEU A 23 25.02 10.61 -3.16
C LEU A 23 24.57 9.24 -2.63
N THR A 24 24.89 8.92 -1.37
CA THR A 24 24.39 7.71 -0.68
C THR A 24 22.87 7.80 -0.48
N PHE A 25 22.37 8.98 -0.12
CA PHE A 25 20.95 9.26 0.01
C PHE A 25 20.23 9.26 -1.35
N LEU A 26 20.86 9.84 -2.39
CA LEU A 26 20.40 9.77 -3.77
C LEU A 26 20.42 8.33 -4.32
N VAL A 27 21.39 7.53 -3.95
CA VAL A 27 21.42 6.10 -4.28
C VAL A 27 20.30 5.36 -3.55
N LEU A 28 20.00 5.66 -2.30
CA LEU A 28 18.87 5.08 -1.57
C LEU A 28 17.52 5.52 -2.15
N ILE A 29 17.39 6.80 -2.52
CA ILE A 29 16.20 7.32 -3.22
C ILE A 29 16.13 6.82 -4.66
N ALA A 30 17.26 6.74 -5.38
CA ALA A 30 17.33 6.21 -6.73
C ALA A 30 17.18 4.68 -6.77
N PHE A 31 17.40 4.00 -5.64
CA PHE A 31 17.12 2.56 -5.53
C PHE A 31 15.61 2.29 -5.54
N GLU A 32 14.78 3.22 -5.07
CA GLU A 32 13.33 3.12 -5.15
C GLU A 32 12.81 3.15 -6.62
N PRO A 33 13.22 4.10 -7.48
CA PRO A 33 12.89 4.05 -8.91
C PRO A 33 13.69 2.98 -9.68
N LEU A 34 14.87 2.54 -9.21
CA LEU A 34 15.59 1.41 -9.79
C LEU A 34 14.85 0.10 -9.50
N LEU A 35 14.34 -0.08 -8.29
CA LEU A 35 13.44 -1.18 -7.94
C LEU A 35 12.12 -1.08 -8.74
N LYS A 36 11.61 0.15 -9.00
CA LYS A 36 10.47 0.38 -9.91
C LYS A 36 10.83 0.14 -11.38
N LYS A 37 12.10 0.21 -11.77
CA LYS A 37 12.58 -0.05 -13.13
C LYS A 37 12.88 -1.55 -13.36
N PHE A 38 13.18 -2.29 -12.30
CA PHE A 38 13.28 -3.75 -12.29
C PHE A 38 11.98 -4.43 -11.80
N SER A 39 11.03 -3.67 -11.25
CA SER A 39 9.63 -4.08 -11.24
C SER A 39 9.17 -4.01 -12.70
N PRO A 40 8.52 -5.06 -13.23
CA PRO A 40 8.09 -5.05 -14.61
C PRO A 40 7.26 -3.80 -14.88
N PRO A 41 7.52 -3.09 -15.98
CA PRO A 41 6.79 -1.88 -16.31
C PRO A 41 5.33 -2.24 -16.49
N SER A 42 4.44 -1.53 -15.80
CA SER A 42 3.02 -1.51 -16.20
C SER A 42 3.00 -1.11 -17.68
N PRO A 43 2.34 -1.85 -18.57
CA PRO A 43 2.29 -1.51 -19.97
C PRO A 43 1.76 -0.07 -20.12
N PRO A 44 2.34 0.74 -21.00
CA PRO A 44 1.78 2.04 -21.32
C PRO A 44 0.39 1.82 -21.91
N PRO A 45 -0.59 2.68 -21.63
CA PRO A 45 -1.86 2.64 -22.34
C PRO A 45 -1.53 2.80 -23.82
N GLU A 46 -1.85 1.80 -24.63
CA GLU A 46 -1.80 1.91 -26.07
C GLU A 46 -2.78 3.03 -26.47
N LYS A 47 -2.23 4.10 -26.96
CA LYS A 47 -3.00 5.12 -27.66
C LYS A 47 -3.48 4.47 -28.95
N HIS A 48 -4.67 3.92 -28.94
CA HIS A 48 -5.35 3.64 -30.19
C HIS A 48 -5.60 4.97 -30.89
N ALA A 49 -4.76 5.23 -31.89
CA ALA A 49 -5.00 6.29 -32.84
C ALA A 49 -6.37 6.01 -33.49
N ALA A 50 -7.24 6.99 -33.41
CA ALA A 50 -8.49 6.98 -34.15
C ALA A 50 -8.15 6.88 -35.64
N THR A 51 -8.34 5.72 -36.21
CA THR A 51 -8.27 5.53 -37.66
C THR A 51 -9.57 6.09 -38.23
N GLU A 52 -9.49 7.26 -38.82
CA GLU A 52 -10.51 7.78 -39.72
C GLU A 52 -10.69 6.77 -40.88
N GLN A 53 -11.73 6.00 -40.82
CA GLN A 53 -12.20 5.23 -41.95
C GLN A 53 -12.99 6.14 -42.87
N THR A 54 -12.34 6.56 -43.94
CA THR A 54 -12.93 7.18 -45.13
C THR A 54 -14.00 6.23 -45.70
N ALA A 55 -15.23 6.71 -45.72
CA ALA A 55 -16.36 6.02 -46.32
C ALA A 55 -16.15 5.90 -47.84
N SER A 56 -16.07 4.68 -48.33
CA SER A 56 -16.23 4.39 -49.76
C SER A 56 -17.65 3.90 -50.00
N THR A 57 -18.40 4.75 -50.65
CA THR A 57 -19.75 4.55 -51.17
C THR A 57 -19.75 3.46 -52.24
N SER A 58 -20.53 2.39 -52.02
CA SER A 58 -21.03 1.57 -53.12
C SER A 58 -22.52 1.33 -52.92
N ALA A 59 -23.30 1.95 -53.76
CA ALA A 59 -24.73 1.83 -53.79
C ALA A 59 -25.19 0.49 -54.37
N SER A 60 -26.04 -0.22 -53.62
CA SER A 60 -26.92 -1.24 -54.17
C SER A 60 -28.34 -0.93 -53.70
N ALA A 61 -29.25 -0.78 -54.63
CA ALA A 61 -30.63 -0.39 -54.40
C ALA A 61 -31.41 -1.46 -53.62
N PRO A 62 -32.31 -1.09 -52.70
CA PRO A 62 -33.15 -2.06 -51.99
C PRO A 62 -34.45 -2.31 -52.74
N VAL A 63 -34.81 -3.58 -52.82
CA VAL A 63 -36.14 -4.07 -53.19
C VAL A 63 -37.13 -3.66 -52.10
N PRO A 64 -38.32 -3.19 -52.39
CA PRO A 64 -39.29 -2.77 -51.39
C PRO A 64 -39.91 -3.98 -50.69
N SER A 65 -39.59 -4.16 -49.43
CA SER A 65 -40.27 -5.10 -48.53
C SER A 65 -41.53 -4.43 -47.96
N ALA A 66 -42.65 -5.17 -48.02
CA ALA A 66 -43.94 -4.73 -47.56
C ALA A 66 -43.94 -4.28 -46.09
N ARG A 67 -44.48 -3.09 -45.82
CA ARG A 67 -44.77 -2.60 -44.48
C ARG A 67 -45.77 -3.52 -43.78
N GLN A 68 -45.34 -4.24 -42.79
CA GLN A 68 -46.24 -4.75 -41.75
C GLN A 68 -46.78 -3.57 -40.94
N PRO A 69 -48.08 -3.60 -40.54
CA PRO A 69 -48.62 -2.57 -39.69
C PRO A 69 -47.89 -2.56 -38.36
N ALA A 70 -47.43 -1.39 -37.93
CA ALA A 70 -46.82 -1.20 -36.62
C ALA A 70 -47.87 -1.56 -35.55
N VAL A 71 -47.58 -2.60 -34.76
CA VAL A 71 -48.33 -2.88 -33.54
C VAL A 71 -48.08 -1.69 -32.60
N PRO A 72 -49.10 -1.03 -32.05
CA PRO A 72 -48.91 0.05 -31.11
C PRO A 72 -48.10 -0.48 -29.91
N PRO A 73 -47.12 0.28 -29.40
CA PRO A 73 -46.39 -0.14 -28.22
C PRO A 73 -47.36 -0.38 -27.07
N PRO A 74 -47.15 -1.43 -26.24
CA PRO A 74 -48.00 -1.66 -25.09
C PRO A 74 -47.97 -0.41 -24.19
N PRO A 75 -49.10 -0.06 -23.51
CA PRO A 75 -49.16 1.12 -22.67
C PRO A 75 -48.08 1.03 -21.61
N THR A 76 -47.17 1.99 -21.61
CA THR A 76 -46.08 2.08 -20.66
C THR A 76 -46.67 2.37 -19.28
N VAL A 77 -46.72 1.35 -18.43
CA VAL A 77 -47.20 1.51 -17.05
C VAL A 77 -46.15 2.34 -16.33
N THR A 78 -46.47 3.58 -15.99
CA THR A 78 -45.62 4.45 -15.20
C THR A 78 -45.43 3.86 -13.79
N LYS A 79 -44.20 3.58 -13.42
CA LYS A 79 -43.80 3.13 -12.08
C LYS A 79 -42.89 4.19 -11.44
N GLN A 80 -43.43 4.96 -10.49
CA GLN A 80 -42.71 6.00 -9.80
C GLN A 80 -43.20 6.13 -8.36
N ALA A 81 -42.30 6.24 -7.39
CA ALA A 81 -42.67 6.51 -6.01
C ALA A 81 -43.05 8.01 -5.82
N SER A 82 -43.92 8.28 -4.88
CA SER A 82 -44.42 9.66 -4.58
C SER A 82 -43.45 10.44 -3.68
N SER A 83 -42.57 9.73 -2.93
CA SER A 83 -41.64 10.36 -1.98
C SER A 83 -40.37 9.58 -1.86
N GLU A 84 -39.32 10.26 -1.41
CA GLU A 84 -38.05 9.61 -1.03
C GLU A 84 -38.22 8.81 0.26
N ARG A 85 -37.71 7.59 0.27
CA ARG A 85 -37.72 6.67 1.42
C ARG A 85 -36.39 5.97 1.53
N GLU A 86 -36.06 5.59 2.75
CA GLU A 86 -34.86 4.81 3.04
C GLU A 86 -35.21 3.36 3.39
N ILE A 87 -34.42 2.43 2.91
CA ILE A 87 -34.49 1.00 3.19
C ILE A 87 -33.18 0.59 3.81
N VAL A 88 -33.23 -0.06 4.95
CA VAL A 88 -32.04 -0.55 5.65
C VAL A 88 -31.95 -2.06 5.50
N VAL A 89 -30.79 -2.55 5.09
CA VAL A 89 -30.48 -3.98 5.09
C VAL A 89 -29.30 -4.22 6.03
N GLU A 90 -29.46 -5.13 6.98
CA GLU A 90 -28.42 -5.38 7.95
C GLU A 90 -28.24 -6.87 8.28
N ASN A 91 -27.02 -7.20 8.69
CA ASN A 91 -26.69 -8.48 9.31
C ASN A 91 -25.65 -8.26 10.45
N SER A 92 -24.96 -9.31 10.87
CA SER A 92 -23.91 -9.22 11.90
C SER A 92 -22.63 -8.50 11.40
N LEU A 93 -22.45 -8.30 10.09
CA LEU A 93 -21.24 -7.75 9.48
C LEU A 93 -21.40 -6.29 9.09
N TYR A 94 -22.59 -5.92 8.56
CA TYR A 94 -22.83 -4.59 8.00
C TYR A 94 -24.24 -4.08 8.28
N ARG A 95 -24.41 -2.77 8.08
CA ARG A 95 -25.69 -2.06 7.92
C ARG A 95 -25.58 -1.18 6.68
N ILE A 96 -26.47 -1.41 5.72
CA ILE A 96 -26.51 -0.67 4.44
C ILE A 96 -27.82 0.08 4.37
N THR A 97 -27.76 1.40 4.12
CA THR A 97 -28.94 2.25 3.95
C THR A 97 -29.06 2.64 2.48
N PHE A 98 -30.13 2.23 1.86
CA PHE A 98 -30.51 2.61 0.50
C PHE A 98 -31.47 3.79 0.51
N SER A 99 -31.38 4.67 -0.49
CA SER A 99 -32.44 5.57 -0.88
C SER A 99 -33.15 5.05 -2.12
N ASN A 100 -34.46 5.14 -2.15
CA ASN A 100 -35.23 4.88 -3.38
C ASN A 100 -35.06 5.99 -4.43
N ARG A 101 -34.42 7.12 -4.09
CA ARG A 101 -33.94 8.09 -5.08
C ARG A 101 -32.68 7.54 -5.74
N GLY A 102 -32.77 7.22 -7.03
CA GLY A 102 -31.69 6.62 -7.79
C GLY A 102 -31.40 5.15 -7.43
N ALA A 103 -32.14 4.55 -6.46
CA ALA A 103 -31.91 3.20 -5.95
C ALA A 103 -30.42 2.99 -5.66
N GLN A 104 -29.84 3.83 -4.78
CA GLN A 104 -28.40 3.94 -4.49
C GLN A 104 -28.15 3.88 -2.98
N VAL A 105 -26.92 3.60 -2.59
CA VAL A 105 -26.52 3.43 -1.18
C VAL A 105 -26.08 4.76 -0.58
N LYS A 106 -26.77 5.22 0.46
CA LYS A 106 -26.39 6.43 1.20
C LYS A 106 -25.37 6.19 2.29
N SER A 107 -25.39 5.00 2.90
CA SER A 107 -24.50 4.64 4.00
C SER A 107 -24.16 3.15 3.93
N TRP A 108 -22.92 2.80 4.20
CA TRP A 108 -22.44 1.42 4.26
C TRP A 108 -21.51 1.24 5.45
N ILE A 109 -22.06 0.84 6.57
CA ILE A 109 -21.37 0.68 7.84
C ILE A 109 -20.89 -0.76 8.01
N LEU A 110 -19.59 -0.94 8.33
CA LEU A 110 -19.04 -2.22 8.77
C LEU A 110 -19.08 -2.30 10.30
N LYS A 111 -19.94 -3.17 10.84
CA LYS A 111 -20.22 -3.25 12.28
C LYS A 111 -19.05 -3.78 13.13
N LYS A 112 -18.11 -4.50 12.54
CA LYS A 112 -16.96 -5.11 13.23
C LYS A 112 -15.72 -4.22 13.24
N PHE A 113 -15.77 -3.07 12.59
CA PHE A 113 -14.63 -2.18 12.45
C PHE A 113 -15.00 -0.77 12.90
N ASP A 114 -14.10 -0.17 13.65
CA ASP A 114 -14.22 1.23 14.04
C ASP A 114 -13.59 2.14 12.98
N ASN A 115 -14.04 3.39 12.93
CA ASN A 115 -13.41 4.42 12.10
C ASN A 115 -12.00 4.77 12.62
N ASP A 116 -11.19 5.50 11.83
CA ASP A 116 -9.81 5.87 12.21
C ASP A 116 -9.74 6.70 13.51
N ALA A 117 -10.78 7.47 13.81
CA ALA A 117 -10.88 8.23 15.04
C ALA A 117 -11.29 7.40 16.27
N GLN A 118 -11.64 6.10 16.10
CA GLN A 118 -12.10 5.18 17.15
C GLN A 118 -13.29 5.72 17.98
N ASN A 119 -14.16 6.49 17.34
CA ASN A 119 -15.32 7.11 17.99
C ASN A 119 -16.67 6.60 17.45
N GLY A 120 -16.65 5.60 16.58
CA GLY A 120 -17.84 4.98 16.01
C GLY A 120 -17.52 3.93 14.96
N PRO A 121 -18.53 3.22 14.45
CA PRO A 121 -18.33 2.20 13.44
C PRO A 121 -17.84 2.80 12.12
N LEU A 122 -17.14 1.99 11.34
CA LEU A 122 -16.57 2.39 10.05
C LEU A 122 -17.65 2.61 9.00
N GLU A 123 -17.77 3.83 8.47
CA GLU A 123 -18.55 4.20 7.31
C GLU A 123 -17.68 4.17 6.04
N LEU A 124 -18.10 3.40 5.04
CA LEU A 124 -17.35 3.26 3.77
C LEU A 124 -17.75 4.30 2.72
N VAL A 125 -18.93 4.91 2.85
CA VAL A 125 -19.41 5.95 1.92
C VAL A 125 -18.88 7.30 2.37
N ASN A 126 -18.00 7.90 1.58
CA ASN A 126 -17.58 9.28 1.82
C ASN A 126 -18.73 10.23 1.46
N SER A 127 -19.43 10.74 2.47
CA SER A 127 -20.65 11.55 2.28
C SER A 127 -20.39 12.83 1.48
N ALA A 128 -19.27 13.51 1.70
CA ALA A 128 -18.93 14.74 0.99
C ALA A 128 -18.66 14.49 -0.50
N ALA A 129 -17.95 13.42 -0.82
CA ALA A 129 -17.72 13.01 -2.19
C ALA A 129 -19.00 12.49 -2.86
N ALA A 130 -19.80 11.69 -2.13
CA ALA A 130 -21.04 11.12 -2.65
C ALA A 130 -22.10 12.18 -2.96
N GLN A 131 -22.25 13.21 -2.13
CA GLN A 131 -23.16 14.33 -2.40
C GLN A 131 -22.82 15.07 -3.68
N LYS A 132 -21.52 15.16 -4.02
CA LYS A 132 -21.04 15.91 -5.18
C LYS A 132 -21.00 15.09 -6.46
N TYR A 133 -20.66 13.81 -6.37
CA TYR A 133 -20.34 12.96 -7.52
C TYR A 133 -21.24 11.73 -7.67
N GLY A 134 -22.17 11.53 -6.75
CA GLY A 134 -23.09 10.39 -6.73
C GLY A 134 -22.74 9.34 -5.67
N TYR A 135 -23.73 8.55 -5.30
CA TYR A 135 -23.65 7.52 -4.27
C TYR A 135 -23.32 6.13 -4.85
N PRO A 136 -22.76 5.22 -4.06
CA PRO A 136 -22.49 3.85 -4.48
C PRO A 136 -23.76 3.15 -5.02
N LEU A 137 -23.55 2.24 -5.98
CA LEU A 137 -24.57 1.50 -6.72
C LEU A 137 -25.51 2.38 -7.55
N SER A 138 -25.17 3.67 -7.77
CA SER A 138 -25.73 4.41 -8.90
C SER A 138 -25.25 3.83 -10.23
N LEU A 139 -25.87 4.21 -11.33
CA LEU A 139 -25.63 3.63 -12.64
C LEU A 139 -24.83 4.59 -13.52
N TRP A 140 -23.75 4.07 -14.10
CA TRP A 140 -22.98 4.77 -15.12
C TRP A 140 -23.54 4.49 -16.50
N THR A 141 -23.76 5.54 -17.29
CA THR A 141 -24.00 5.49 -18.73
C THR A 141 -23.16 6.59 -19.39
N TYR A 142 -22.86 6.44 -20.68
CA TYR A 142 -22.12 7.48 -21.43
C TYR A 142 -22.99 8.73 -21.69
N ASP A 143 -24.32 8.56 -21.73
CA ASP A 143 -25.26 9.68 -21.81
C ASP A 143 -25.47 10.29 -20.42
N GLU A 144 -24.98 11.53 -20.25
CA GLU A 144 -25.07 12.25 -18.99
C GLU A 144 -26.51 12.59 -18.60
N ALA A 145 -27.38 12.90 -19.58
CA ALA A 145 -28.78 13.22 -19.31
C ALA A 145 -29.53 12.00 -18.78
N VAL A 146 -29.27 10.82 -19.37
CA VAL A 146 -29.82 9.54 -18.89
C VAL A 146 -29.29 9.22 -17.51
N ARG A 147 -27.97 9.39 -17.29
CA ARG A 147 -27.34 9.15 -15.99
C ARG A 147 -27.93 10.01 -14.89
N ASN A 148 -28.17 11.29 -15.16
CA ASN A 148 -28.82 12.21 -14.20
C ASN A 148 -30.25 11.81 -13.90
N ARG A 149 -31.01 11.37 -14.89
CA ARG A 149 -32.38 10.83 -14.70
C ARG A 149 -32.34 9.57 -13.83
N LEU A 150 -31.46 8.62 -14.12
CA LEU A 150 -31.29 7.39 -13.35
C LEU A 150 -30.99 7.66 -11.88
N SER A 151 -30.18 8.67 -11.59
CA SER A 151 -29.75 9.03 -10.21
C SER A 151 -30.79 9.86 -9.45
N SER A 152 -31.68 10.60 -10.13
CA SER A 152 -32.68 11.49 -9.51
C SER A 152 -34.07 10.89 -9.41
N ALA A 153 -34.38 9.86 -10.21
CA ALA A 153 -35.69 9.22 -10.25
C ALA A 153 -36.04 8.58 -8.89
N LEU A 154 -37.35 8.59 -8.56
CA LEU A 154 -37.89 7.94 -7.37
C LEU A 154 -38.41 6.55 -7.74
N TYR A 155 -37.69 5.55 -7.34
CA TYR A 155 -37.99 4.15 -7.62
C TYR A 155 -39.05 3.61 -6.65
N VAL A 156 -39.95 2.78 -7.16
CA VAL A 156 -40.84 1.94 -6.34
C VAL A 156 -39.98 0.79 -5.78
N THR A 157 -40.10 0.51 -4.50
CA THR A 157 -39.36 -0.55 -3.83
C THR A 157 -40.27 -1.72 -3.44
N SER A 158 -39.71 -2.94 -3.50
CA SER A 158 -40.40 -4.16 -3.07
C SER A 158 -40.54 -4.29 -1.56
N SER A 159 -39.77 -3.51 -0.79
CA SER A 159 -39.67 -3.64 0.66
C SER A 159 -39.56 -2.27 1.30
N GLU A 160 -39.93 -2.17 2.57
CA GLU A 160 -39.84 -0.96 3.38
C GLU A 160 -39.19 -1.24 4.75
N GLY A 161 -38.60 -0.20 5.34
CA GLY A 161 -38.04 -0.26 6.68
C GLY A 161 -36.72 -1.02 6.75
N THR A 162 -36.52 -1.78 7.85
CA THR A 162 -35.28 -2.52 8.10
C THR A 162 -35.47 -4.00 7.83
N LEU A 163 -34.60 -4.57 7.03
CA LEU A 163 -34.56 -5.97 6.64
C LEU A 163 -33.32 -6.65 7.21
N SER A 164 -33.47 -7.85 7.73
CA SER A 164 -32.35 -8.71 8.11
C SER A 164 -31.96 -9.62 6.96
N ALA A 165 -30.66 -9.69 6.64
CA ALA A 165 -30.18 -10.64 5.63
C ALA A 165 -30.29 -12.11 6.15
N PRO A 166 -30.62 -13.09 5.28
CA PRO A 166 -30.76 -13.00 3.82
C PRO A 166 -32.00 -12.22 3.37
N ALA A 167 -31.84 -11.31 2.42
CA ALA A 167 -32.92 -10.47 1.94
C ALA A 167 -32.74 -10.14 0.46
N THR A 168 -33.87 -9.82 -0.20
CA THR A 168 -33.85 -9.31 -1.56
C THR A 168 -34.63 -8.00 -1.60
N VAL A 169 -34.03 -6.98 -2.21
CA VAL A 169 -34.63 -5.67 -2.41
C VAL A 169 -34.64 -5.36 -3.90
N THR A 170 -35.83 -5.09 -4.45
CA THR A 170 -35.99 -4.68 -5.85
C THR A 170 -36.48 -3.24 -5.92
N PHE A 171 -35.83 -2.47 -6.78
CA PHE A 171 -36.23 -1.10 -7.13
C PHE A 171 -36.63 -1.06 -8.60
N GLU A 172 -37.78 -0.51 -8.88
CA GLU A 172 -38.32 -0.36 -10.23
C GLU A 172 -38.73 1.09 -10.52
N TYR A 173 -38.38 1.53 -11.70
CA TYR A 173 -38.78 2.82 -12.22
C TYR A 173 -39.19 2.67 -13.69
N ALA A 174 -40.29 3.28 -14.09
CA ALA A 174 -40.68 3.36 -15.48
C ALA A 174 -41.43 4.68 -15.76
N ASP A 175 -41.05 5.32 -16.84
CA ASP A 175 -41.76 6.44 -17.44
C ASP A 175 -41.94 6.21 -18.97
N GLN A 176 -42.23 7.25 -19.74
CA GLN A 176 -42.48 7.11 -21.17
C GLN A 176 -41.29 6.56 -21.96
N ASP A 177 -40.08 6.94 -21.57
CA ASP A 177 -38.86 6.63 -22.31
C ASP A 177 -37.92 5.70 -21.57
N LEU A 178 -37.93 5.68 -20.23
CA LEU A 178 -36.97 5.01 -19.39
C LEU A 178 -37.61 3.93 -18.53
N SER A 179 -37.10 2.72 -18.58
CA SER A 179 -37.51 1.63 -17.70
C SER A 179 -36.27 1.03 -17.04
N VAL A 180 -36.30 0.90 -15.71
CA VAL A 180 -35.16 0.44 -14.90
C VAL A 180 -35.64 -0.56 -13.87
N ARG A 181 -34.87 -1.63 -13.74
CA ARG A 181 -35.03 -2.59 -12.65
C ARG A 181 -33.65 -2.86 -12.04
N LYS A 182 -33.53 -2.71 -10.72
CA LYS A 182 -32.35 -3.05 -9.93
C LYS A 182 -32.76 -4.01 -8.82
N THR A 183 -32.09 -5.15 -8.72
CA THR A 183 -32.38 -6.14 -7.68
C THR A 183 -31.09 -6.42 -6.93
N PHE A 184 -31.15 -6.35 -5.61
CA PHE A 184 -30.04 -6.60 -4.71
C PHE A 184 -30.35 -7.82 -3.85
N HIS A 185 -29.48 -8.83 -3.88
CA HIS A 185 -29.58 -10.02 -3.06
C HIS A 185 -28.48 -10.01 -2.01
N PHE A 186 -28.86 -10.13 -0.76
CA PHE A 186 -27.99 -10.11 0.41
C PHE A 186 -27.97 -11.46 1.07
N ASP A 187 -26.79 -11.88 1.52
CA ASP A 187 -26.57 -13.07 2.34
C ASP A 187 -25.90 -12.71 3.68
N HIS A 188 -25.31 -13.70 4.34
CA HIS A 188 -24.58 -13.51 5.60
C HIS A 188 -23.09 -13.15 5.40
N SER A 189 -22.63 -12.92 4.16
CA SER A 189 -21.25 -12.59 3.81
C SER A 189 -21.07 -11.10 3.50
N TYR A 190 -19.86 -10.68 3.16
CA TYR A 190 -19.57 -9.34 2.63
C TYR A 190 -19.86 -9.20 1.12
N VAL A 191 -20.49 -10.20 0.51
CA VAL A 191 -20.85 -10.20 -0.91
C VAL A 191 -22.33 -9.92 -1.08
N LEU A 192 -22.67 -9.10 -2.05
CA LEU A 192 -24.06 -8.96 -2.55
C LEU A 192 -24.06 -9.24 -4.05
N ARG A 193 -25.21 -9.72 -4.56
CA ARG A 193 -25.46 -9.83 -5.99
C ARG A 193 -26.31 -8.65 -6.43
N VAL A 194 -25.94 -8.04 -7.55
CA VAL A 194 -26.56 -6.87 -8.14
C VAL A 194 -27.01 -7.21 -9.54
N GLU A 195 -28.32 -7.24 -9.77
CA GLU A 195 -28.92 -7.41 -11.09
C GLU A 195 -29.46 -6.07 -11.55
N THR A 196 -29.10 -5.64 -12.75
CA THR A 196 -29.51 -4.34 -13.30
C THR A 196 -29.93 -4.48 -14.76
N SER A 197 -31.09 -3.96 -15.09
CA SER A 197 -31.61 -3.87 -16.45
C SER A 197 -32.17 -2.47 -16.68
N VAL A 198 -31.74 -1.84 -17.78
CA VAL A 198 -32.14 -0.48 -18.17
C VAL A 198 -32.52 -0.48 -19.63
N ALA A 199 -33.74 -0.01 -19.92
CA ALA A 199 -34.20 0.23 -21.28
C ALA A 199 -34.52 1.72 -21.47
N TYR A 200 -34.01 2.30 -22.55
CA TYR A 200 -34.27 3.68 -22.93
C TYR A 200 -34.85 3.74 -24.35
N LYS A 201 -36.02 4.38 -24.48
CA LYS A 201 -36.79 4.45 -25.74
C LYS A 201 -37.03 3.06 -26.37
N GLY A 202 -37.33 2.09 -25.52
CA GLY A 202 -37.64 0.71 -25.93
C GLY A 202 -36.44 -0.18 -26.28
N SER A 203 -35.20 0.33 -26.17
CA SER A 203 -33.98 -0.44 -26.41
C SER A 203 -33.20 -0.60 -25.11
N GLU A 204 -32.67 -1.78 -24.88
CA GLU A 204 -31.73 -1.99 -23.77
C GLU A 204 -30.47 -1.14 -23.96
N ILE A 205 -30.02 -0.49 -22.89
CA ILE A 205 -28.81 0.33 -22.89
C ILE A 205 -27.84 -0.19 -21.86
N SER A 206 -26.55 0.06 -22.13
CA SER A 206 -25.48 -0.17 -21.19
C SER A 206 -25.60 0.75 -19.98
N ALA A 207 -25.73 0.15 -18.80
CA ALA A 207 -25.77 0.85 -17.53
C ALA A 207 -24.99 0.06 -16.46
N LEU A 208 -23.79 0.52 -16.16
CA LEU A 208 -22.87 -0.17 -15.27
C LEU A 208 -23.11 0.26 -13.81
N PRO A 209 -23.25 -0.65 -12.85
CA PRO A 209 -23.21 -0.29 -11.45
C PRO A 209 -21.86 0.32 -11.11
N MET A 210 -21.85 1.37 -10.29
CA MET A 210 -20.63 2.11 -9.98
C MET A 210 -20.47 2.40 -8.49
N TRP A 211 -19.21 2.56 -8.08
CA TRP A 211 -18.80 3.30 -6.90
C TRP A 211 -18.17 4.61 -7.38
N PRO A 212 -18.89 5.74 -7.35
CA PRO A 212 -18.50 6.90 -8.19
C PRO A 212 -17.33 7.70 -7.66
N SER A 213 -17.16 7.75 -6.32
CA SER A 213 -16.06 8.56 -5.77
C SER A 213 -15.85 8.35 -4.28
N GLY A 214 -14.57 8.27 -3.90
CA GLY A 214 -14.17 8.10 -2.50
C GLY A 214 -14.62 6.75 -1.92
N PHE A 215 -13.76 6.16 -1.14
CA PHE A 215 -14.01 4.88 -0.51
C PHE A 215 -13.29 4.80 0.82
N GLY A 216 -13.98 4.33 1.86
CA GLY A 216 -13.44 4.17 3.19
C GLY A 216 -13.43 5.45 4.04
N ASP A 217 -12.87 5.34 5.22
CA ASP A 217 -12.77 6.43 6.20
C ASP A 217 -11.66 7.41 5.82
N GLN A 218 -11.98 8.29 4.88
CA GLN A 218 -11.04 9.27 4.35
C GLN A 218 -11.20 10.60 5.09
N ALA A 219 -10.58 10.73 6.27
CA ALA A 219 -10.63 11.93 7.09
C ALA A 219 -9.45 12.89 6.85
N THR A 220 -8.30 12.39 6.37
CA THR A 220 -7.08 13.19 6.17
C THR A 220 -6.68 13.25 4.70
N PRO A 221 -5.96 14.30 4.25
CA PRO A 221 -5.43 14.33 2.88
C PRO A 221 -4.57 13.11 2.53
N ALA A 222 -3.87 12.53 3.50
CA ALA A 222 -3.05 11.33 3.32
C ALA A 222 -3.91 10.08 3.08
N SER A 223 -5.06 9.94 3.76
CA SER A 223 -5.98 8.81 3.56
C SER A 223 -6.61 8.82 2.17
N PHE A 224 -6.92 10.01 1.61
CA PHE A 224 -7.35 10.11 0.22
C PHE A 224 -6.29 9.66 -0.77
N ALA A 225 -5.01 9.94 -0.48
CA ALA A 225 -3.90 9.52 -1.34
C ALA A 225 -3.66 8.00 -1.34
N ALA A 226 -4.18 7.27 -0.35
CA ALA A 226 -4.10 5.82 -0.27
C ALA A 226 -5.11 5.11 -1.19
N GLY A 227 -6.15 5.83 -1.66
CA GLY A 227 -7.16 5.31 -2.58
C GLY A 227 -6.56 4.93 -3.93
N ARG A 228 -6.99 3.79 -4.48
CA ARG A 228 -6.60 3.29 -5.80
C ARG A 228 -7.71 2.43 -6.40
N ILE A 229 -7.57 2.09 -7.67
CA ILE A 229 -8.40 1.07 -8.33
C ILE A 229 -7.53 -0.15 -8.54
N ASP A 230 -7.94 -1.28 -7.98
CA ASP A 230 -7.29 -2.57 -8.20
C ASP A 230 -8.18 -3.42 -9.12
N TYR A 231 -7.57 -4.21 -10.01
CA TYR A 231 -8.28 -5.16 -10.87
C TYR A 231 -7.41 -6.37 -11.22
N HIS A 232 -8.07 -7.46 -11.54
CA HIS A 232 -7.45 -8.71 -11.98
C HIS A 232 -8.02 -9.08 -13.35
N ASP A 233 -7.14 -9.17 -14.36
CA ASP A 233 -7.53 -9.43 -15.74
C ASP A 233 -7.15 -10.81 -16.26
N ASN A 234 -6.29 -11.53 -15.54
CA ASN A 234 -5.78 -12.85 -15.92
C ASN A 234 -5.34 -12.95 -17.40
N ASP A 235 -4.86 -11.82 -17.99
CA ASP A 235 -4.37 -11.80 -19.35
C ASP A 235 -3.06 -12.60 -19.45
N SER A 236 -3.10 -13.68 -20.22
CA SER A 236 -1.95 -14.58 -20.44
C SER A 236 -0.82 -13.92 -21.23
N THR A 237 -1.03 -12.76 -21.82
CA THR A 237 -0.01 -12.02 -22.58
C THR A 237 0.91 -11.20 -21.70
N ASP A 238 0.50 -10.91 -20.45
CA ASP A 238 1.37 -10.23 -19.52
C ASP A 238 2.45 -11.19 -18.99
N LYS A 239 3.69 -10.94 -19.39
CA LYS A 239 4.88 -11.67 -18.93
C LYS A 239 5.06 -11.63 -17.40
N THR A 240 4.43 -10.69 -16.74
CA THR A 240 4.45 -10.53 -15.28
C THR A 240 3.55 -11.56 -14.61
N ALA A 241 2.40 -11.86 -15.19
CA ALA A 241 1.48 -12.90 -14.71
C ALA A 241 2.12 -14.30 -14.77
N LEU A 242 3.03 -14.55 -15.73
CA LEU A 242 3.80 -15.79 -15.83
C LEU A 242 4.80 -15.99 -14.68
N VAL A 243 5.30 -14.89 -14.11
CA VAL A 243 6.30 -14.93 -13.02
C VAL A 243 5.64 -14.83 -11.64
N PHE A 244 4.52 -14.13 -11.55
CA PHE A 244 3.79 -13.92 -10.32
C PHE A 244 2.32 -14.27 -10.53
N PRO A 245 1.93 -15.54 -10.30
CA PRO A 245 0.54 -15.92 -10.30
C PRO A 245 -0.23 -15.05 -9.27
N ASN A 246 -1.41 -14.57 -9.60
CA ASN A 246 -2.20 -13.54 -8.89
C ASN A 246 -1.68 -12.11 -9.03
N TYR A 247 -1.10 -11.78 -10.15
CA TYR A 247 -0.72 -10.39 -10.40
C TYR A 247 -1.97 -9.51 -10.53
N VAL A 248 -2.11 -8.61 -9.56
CA VAL A 248 -3.18 -7.61 -9.53
C VAL A 248 -2.65 -6.31 -10.08
N LEU A 249 -3.35 -5.78 -11.07
CA LEU A 249 -3.05 -4.48 -11.65
C LEU A 249 -3.59 -3.37 -10.74
N ARG A 250 -2.78 -2.31 -10.54
CA ARG A 250 -3.07 -1.25 -9.58
C ARG A 250 -2.95 0.11 -10.22
N LEU A 251 -4.08 0.79 -10.31
CA LEU A 251 -4.16 2.15 -10.83
C LEU A 251 -4.12 3.13 -9.66
N ALA A 252 -2.93 3.64 -9.35
CA ALA A 252 -2.79 4.78 -8.44
C ALA A 252 -3.39 6.05 -9.08
N ILE A 253 -3.79 7.01 -8.26
CA ILE A 253 -4.45 8.26 -8.64
C ILE A 253 -3.83 8.93 -9.89
N LYS A 254 -2.50 8.99 -9.96
CA LYS A 254 -1.77 9.62 -11.08
C LYS A 254 -1.91 8.89 -12.42
N LYS A 255 -2.32 7.62 -12.39
CA LYS A 255 -2.48 6.76 -13.59
C LYS A 255 -3.92 6.65 -14.06
N VAL A 256 -4.87 7.18 -13.30
CA VAL A 256 -6.29 7.13 -13.64
C VAL A 256 -6.66 8.39 -14.41
N SER A 257 -7.17 8.22 -15.62
CA SER A 257 -7.88 9.27 -16.36
C SER A 257 -9.38 9.08 -16.11
N GLY A 258 -10.07 10.14 -15.70
CA GLY A 258 -11.52 10.05 -15.44
C GLY A 258 -12.31 9.86 -16.74
N GLY A 259 -13.17 8.85 -16.76
CA GLY A 259 -14.01 8.50 -17.92
C GLY A 259 -13.39 7.54 -18.92
N ASP A 260 -12.15 7.08 -18.70
CA ASP A 260 -11.53 6.07 -19.54
C ASP A 260 -12.19 4.71 -19.35
N THR A 261 -12.43 4.02 -20.46
CA THR A 261 -12.99 2.67 -20.49
C THR A 261 -11.89 1.66 -20.75
N LEU A 262 -11.65 0.80 -19.79
CA LEU A 262 -10.79 -0.37 -19.93
C LEU A 262 -11.65 -1.57 -20.30
N LYS A 263 -11.29 -2.26 -21.36
CA LYS A 263 -11.95 -3.51 -21.77
C LYS A 263 -11.30 -4.68 -21.04
N GLY A 264 -12.13 -5.61 -20.59
CA GLY A 264 -11.67 -6.86 -19.95
C GLY A 264 -10.80 -7.73 -20.86
N PRO A 265 -10.52 -8.94 -20.40
CA PRO A 265 -11.28 -9.65 -19.34
C PRO A 265 -11.02 -9.14 -17.93
N PHE A 266 -12.06 -9.07 -17.08
CA PHE A 266 -11.92 -8.72 -15.67
C PHE A 266 -12.57 -9.79 -14.79
N GLU A 267 -11.79 -10.44 -13.96
CA GLU A 267 -12.32 -11.34 -12.93
C GLU A 267 -12.93 -10.57 -11.78
N TRP A 268 -12.30 -9.44 -11.41
CA TRP A 268 -12.84 -8.45 -10.50
C TRP A 268 -12.14 -7.10 -10.69
N ALA A 269 -12.82 -6.02 -10.36
CA ALA A 269 -12.29 -4.66 -10.42
C ALA A 269 -13.04 -3.72 -9.47
N GLY A 270 -12.35 -2.72 -8.89
CA GLY A 270 -13.02 -1.69 -8.10
C GLY A 270 -12.09 -0.83 -7.24
N PRO A 271 -12.66 0.17 -6.56
CA PRO A 271 -11.93 1.03 -5.64
C PRO A 271 -11.54 0.29 -4.36
N VAL A 272 -10.34 0.57 -3.88
CA VAL A 272 -9.79 0.02 -2.65
C VAL A 272 -8.99 1.09 -1.90
N ASP A 273 -8.93 0.95 -0.59
CA ASP A 273 -7.97 1.67 0.25
C ASP A 273 -6.88 0.72 0.80
N GLN A 274 -6.25 1.08 1.89
CA GLN A 274 -5.21 0.27 2.53
C GLN A 274 -5.77 -1.03 3.12
N TYR A 275 -6.94 -1.00 3.76
CA TYR A 275 -7.50 -2.06 4.59
C TYR A 275 -8.81 -2.66 4.10
N PHE A 276 -9.53 -1.96 3.22
CA PHE A 276 -10.85 -2.34 2.75
C PHE A 276 -10.91 -2.32 1.23
N ALA A 277 -11.93 -2.98 0.68
CA ALA A 277 -12.15 -3.05 -0.76
C ALA A 277 -13.65 -3.01 -1.08
N ALA A 278 -13.99 -2.35 -2.19
CA ALA A 278 -15.29 -2.40 -2.83
C ALA A 278 -15.09 -2.82 -4.30
N VAL A 279 -15.10 -4.12 -4.57
CA VAL A 279 -14.80 -4.66 -5.89
C VAL A 279 -16.00 -5.37 -6.49
N PHE A 280 -16.24 -5.08 -7.75
CA PHE A 280 -17.23 -5.75 -8.57
C PHE A 280 -16.63 -7.04 -9.13
N ILE A 281 -17.42 -8.10 -9.13
CA ILE A 281 -17.09 -9.43 -9.62
C ILE A 281 -18.09 -9.74 -10.71
N PRO A 282 -17.75 -9.47 -11.99
CA PRO A 282 -18.65 -9.68 -13.13
C PRO A 282 -19.10 -11.14 -13.23
N GLY A 283 -20.37 -11.34 -13.60
CA GLY A 283 -20.88 -12.67 -13.89
C GLY A 283 -20.27 -13.27 -15.17
N ASP A 284 -19.92 -12.40 -16.13
CA ASP A 284 -19.16 -12.74 -17.34
C ASP A 284 -17.86 -11.91 -17.39
N PRO A 285 -16.72 -12.47 -16.93
CA PRO A 285 -15.45 -11.79 -16.92
C PRO A 285 -14.94 -11.37 -18.32
N GLU A 286 -15.25 -12.14 -19.37
CA GLU A 286 -14.76 -11.87 -20.74
C GLU A 286 -15.47 -10.67 -21.38
N ALA A 287 -16.76 -10.50 -21.08
CA ALA A 287 -17.55 -9.37 -21.57
C ALA A 287 -17.42 -8.10 -20.69
N ALA A 288 -16.78 -8.23 -19.53
CA ALA A 288 -16.67 -7.15 -18.55
C ALA A 288 -15.85 -5.97 -19.07
N SER A 289 -16.28 -4.77 -18.69
CA SER A 289 -15.55 -3.52 -18.92
C SER A 289 -15.54 -2.69 -17.64
N MET A 290 -14.53 -1.86 -17.49
CA MET A 290 -14.42 -0.94 -16.35
C MET A 290 -14.28 0.49 -16.85
N VAL A 291 -15.11 1.39 -16.34
CA VAL A 291 -14.92 2.84 -16.52
C VAL A 291 -14.29 3.40 -15.27
N THR A 292 -13.15 4.02 -15.41
CA THR A 292 -12.43 4.65 -14.31
C THR A 292 -12.97 6.05 -14.06
N LEU A 293 -13.18 6.40 -12.80
CA LEU A 293 -13.68 7.70 -12.38
C LEU A 293 -12.64 8.39 -11.49
N ARG A 294 -12.38 9.68 -11.80
CA ARG A 294 -11.46 10.51 -11.04
C ARG A 294 -12.06 11.88 -10.85
N ASN A 295 -12.24 12.26 -9.62
CA ASN A 295 -12.84 13.51 -9.22
C ASN A 295 -11.97 14.23 -8.19
N SER A 296 -12.28 15.48 -7.86
CA SER A 296 -11.54 16.24 -6.87
C SER A 296 -12.44 16.85 -5.82
N LEU A 297 -12.03 16.72 -4.56
CA LEU A 297 -12.72 17.22 -3.39
C LEU A 297 -11.83 18.21 -2.64
N GLU A 298 -12.41 19.25 -2.07
CA GLU A 298 -11.72 20.13 -1.13
C GLU A 298 -12.01 19.65 0.28
N VAL A 299 -10.95 19.38 1.05
CA VAL A 299 -11.05 18.90 2.43
C VAL A 299 -10.23 19.81 3.35
N PRO A 300 -10.56 19.91 4.64
CA PRO A 300 -9.75 20.63 5.60
C PRO A 300 -8.30 20.10 5.58
N ARG A 301 -7.34 21.01 5.63
CA ARG A 301 -5.92 20.63 5.66
C ARG A 301 -5.56 19.94 6.96
N ASP A 302 -6.15 20.40 8.05
CA ASP A 302 -5.99 19.86 9.40
C ASP A 302 -7.36 19.34 9.87
N PRO A 303 -7.56 18.00 9.97
CA PRO A 303 -8.83 17.43 10.42
C PRO A 303 -9.19 17.79 11.86
N GLU A 304 -8.19 18.09 12.71
CA GLU A 304 -8.44 18.51 14.09
C GLU A 304 -9.00 19.95 14.18
N LYS A 305 -8.91 20.70 13.07
CA LYS A 305 -9.42 22.07 12.96
C LYS A 305 -10.36 22.21 11.75
N PRO A 306 -11.51 21.54 11.77
CA PRO A 306 -12.44 21.54 10.64
C PRO A 306 -13.00 22.94 10.33
N GLU A 307 -12.98 23.86 11.29
CA GLU A 307 -13.39 25.26 11.13
C GLU A 307 -12.31 26.14 10.45
N SER A 308 -11.09 25.61 10.26
CA SER A 308 -10.04 26.30 9.54
C SER A 308 -10.45 26.50 8.08
N LYS A 309 -10.30 27.74 7.58
CA LYS A 309 -10.53 28.06 6.15
C LYS A 309 -9.45 27.49 5.23
N GLU A 310 -8.42 26.85 5.79
CA GLU A 310 -7.36 26.21 5.00
C GLU A 310 -7.84 24.87 4.49
N THR A 311 -8.23 24.83 3.22
CA THR A 311 -8.57 23.60 2.51
C THR A 311 -7.41 23.11 1.64
N THR A 312 -7.41 21.83 1.37
CA THR A 312 -6.51 21.19 0.40
C THR A 312 -7.34 20.42 -0.59
N LYS A 313 -6.92 20.47 -1.86
CA LYS A 313 -7.56 19.70 -2.92
C LYS A 313 -7.02 18.27 -2.89
N VAL A 314 -7.92 17.31 -2.71
CA VAL A 314 -7.62 15.88 -2.79
C VAL A 314 -8.32 15.27 -4.00
N GLU A 315 -7.80 14.19 -4.49
CA GLU A 315 -8.40 13.45 -5.58
C GLU A 315 -9.09 12.20 -5.04
N VAL A 316 -10.28 11.92 -5.55
CA VAL A 316 -11.09 10.76 -5.19
C VAL A 316 -11.31 9.89 -6.42
N LEU A 317 -11.14 8.60 -6.25
CA LEU A 317 -11.29 7.60 -7.31
C LEU A 317 -12.60 6.86 -7.16
N GLY A 318 -13.11 6.39 -8.29
CA GLY A 318 -14.25 5.50 -8.38
C GLY A 318 -14.13 4.60 -9.59
N ALA A 319 -15.01 3.61 -9.69
CA ALA A 319 -15.10 2.73 -10.84
C ALA A 319 -16.56 2.34 -11.10
N ALA A 320 -16.88 2.17 -12.38
CA ALA A 320 -18.07 1.49 -12.83
C ALA A 320 -17.64 0.23 -13.57
N VAL A 321 -18.20 -0.91 -13.22
CA VAL A 321 -17.78 -2.21 -13.78
C VAL A 321 -19.01 -2.95 -14.26
N GLY A 322 -18.89 -3.69 -15.37
CA GLY A 322 -19.95 -4.52 -15.88
C GLY A 322 -19.92 -4.76 -17.37
N ASN A 323 -20.98 -5.32 -17.90
CA ASN A 323 -21.12 -5.59 -19.33
C ASN A 323 -21.65 -4.35 -20.06
N LEU A 324 -20.96 -3.95 -21.14
CA LEU A 324 -21.39 -2.84 -22.00
C LEU A 324 -22.56 -3.22 -22.94
N HIS A 325 -22.92 -4.47 -23.02
CA HIS A 325 -23.95 -4.99 -23.95
C HIS A 325 -24.97 -5.82 -23.18
N GLY A 326 -26.08 -5.19 -22.78
CA GLY A 326 -27.19 -5.87 -22.12
C GLY A 326 -27.28 -5.65 -20.61
N PRO A 327 -28.10 -6.46 -19.92
CA PRO A 327 -28.29 -6.37 -18.48
C PRO A 327 -27.02 -6.80 -17.73
N ASN A 328 -26.82 -6.23 -16.55
CA ASN A 328 -25.72 -6.59 -15.68
C ASN A 328 -26.19 -7.50 -14.55
N ASP A 329 -25.46 -8.60 -14.35
CA ASP A 329 -25.62 -9.53 -13.23
C ASP A 329 -24.26 -9.76 -12.62
N GLU A 330 -23.99 -9.09 -11.52
CA GLU A 330 -22.69 -9.03 -10.91
C GLU A 330 -22.75 -9.30 -9.41
N ARG A 331 -21.68 -9.81 -8.87
CA ARG A 331 -21.47 -9.80 -7.43
C ARG A 331 -20.58 -8.61 -7.07
N MET A 332 -20.76 -8.11 -5.88
CA MET A 332 -19.92 -7.04 -5.35
C MET A 332 -19.44 -7.44 -3.95
N TYR A 333 -18.14 -7.44 -3.75
CA TYR A 333 -17.54 -7.59 -2.43
C TYR A 333 -17.29 -6.20 -1.85
N VAL A 334 -17.82 -5.95 -0.65
CA VAL A 334 -17.54 -4.72 0.10
C VAL A 334 -17.20 -5.07 1.52
N GLY A 335 -15.91 -5.01 1.86
CA GLY A 335 -15.47 -5.50 3.14
C GLY A 335 -13.97 -5.40 3.40
N PRO A 336 -13.49 -6.04 4.48
CA PRO A 336 -12.12 -5.98 4.94
C PRO A 336 -11.17 -6.78 4.04
N LYS A 337 -9.93 -6.31 3.87
CA LYS A 337 -8.86 -7.09 3.23
C LYS A 337 -8.26 -8.12 4.19
N GLU A 338 -9.11 -8.84 4.88
CA GLU A 338 -8.72 -9.94 5.75
C GLU A 338 -8.54 -11.22 4.94
N LEU A 339 -7.35 -11.83 5.04
CA LEU A 339 -6.96 -12.95 4.17
C LEU A 339 -7.95 -14.12 4.22
N SER A 340 -8.46 -14.45 5.40
CA SER A 340 -9.45 -15.51 5.61
C SER A 340 -10.81 -15.23 4.94
N VAL A 341 -11.25 -13.98 4.97
CA VAL A 341 -12.49 -13.54 4.33
C VAL A 341 -12.35 -13.54 2.80
N LEU A 342 -11.23 -13.04 2.31
CA LEU A 342 -10.94 -12.98 0.87
C LEU A 342 -10.77 -14.38 0.26
N GLU A 343 -10.12 -15.30 0.97
CA GLU A 343 -9.96 -16.71 0.57
C GLU A 343 -11.31 -17.44 0.50
N ALA A 344 -12.24 -17.08 1.39
CA ALA A 344 -13.59 -17.66 1.39
C ALA A 344 -14.53 -17.05 0.34
N THR A 345 -14.09 -16.03 -0.42
CA THR A 345 -14.91 -15.35 -1.44
C THR A 345 -14.56 -15.88 -2.84
N PRO A 346 -15.36 -16.80 -3.40
CA PRO A 346 -15.09 -17.38 -4.72
C PRO A 346 -15.32 -16.36 -5.83
N VAL A 347 -14.45 -16.36 -6.83
CA VAL A 347 -14.52 -15.51 -8.02
C VAL A 347 -14.67 -16.39 -9.26
N PRO A 348 -15.51 -16.06 -10.26
CA PRO A 348 -15.50 -16.75 -11.55
C PRO A 348 -14.14 -16.49 -12.20
N THR A 349 -13.45 -17.53 -12.59
CA THR A 349 -12.13 -17.41 -13.21
C THR A 349 -12.17 -17.83 -14.67
N ILE A 350 -11.37 -17.17 -15.48
CA ILE A 350 -11.16 -17.52 -16.89
C ILE A 350 -10.24 -18.75 -16.98
N LYS A 351 -9.30 -18.89 -16.04
CA LYS A 351 -8.23 -19.90 -16.07
C LYS A 351 -8.02 -20.75 -14.81
N ASN A 352 -8.94 -20.84 -13.91
CA ASN A 352 -8.89 -21.75 -12.74
C ASN A 352 -7.68 -21.61 -11.78
N ASP A 353 -6.86 -20.58 -11.87
CA ASP A 353 -5.61 -20.53 -11.11
C ASP A 353 -5.78 -20.02 -9.67
N HIS A 354 -6.71 -19.09 -9.41
CA HIS A 354 -6.97 -18.58 -8.05
C HIS A 354 -8.39 -18.03 -7.93
N PRO A 355 -9.34 -18.87 -7.56
CA PRO A 355 -10.77 -18.54 -7.59
C PRO A 355 -11.21 -17.66 -6.39
N ASP A 356 -10.38 -16.73 -5.92
CA ASP A 356 -10.69 -15.91 -4.76
C ASP A 356 -10.07 -14.50 -4.81
N LEU A 357 -10.39 -13.67 -3.80
CA LEU A 357 -9.95 -12.27 -3.71
C LEU A 357 -8.62 -12.04 -2.98
N ARG A 358 -7.83 -13.09 -2.68
CA ARG A 358 -6.54 -12.93 -1.96
C ARG A 358 -5.55 -11.97 -2.62
N GLY A 359 -5.69 -11.76 -3.94
CA GLY A 359 -4.90 -10.78 -4.69
C GLY A 359 -5.05 -9.34 -4.21
N LEU A 360 -6.15 -9.01 -3.52
CA LEU A 360 -6.34 -7.69 -2.89
C LEU A 360 -5.32 -7.37 -1.78
N VAL A 361 -4.72 -8.41 -1.16
CA VAL A 361 -3.66 -8.24 -0.15
C VAL A 361 -2.30 -8.18 -0.85
N ASP A 362 -1.77 -6.97 -0.98
CA ASP A 362 -0.54 -6.68 -1.73
C ASP A 362 0.72 -6.74 -0.86
N PHE A 363 1.36 -7.88 -0.80
CA PHE A 363 2.69 -7.99 -0.18
C PHE A 363 3.81 -7.43 -1.07
N GLY A 364 3.53 -7.09 -2.33
CA GLY A 364 4.50 -6.63 -3.32
C GLY A 364 5.60 -7.67 -3.61
N TRP A 365 6.72 -7.20 -4.19
CA TRP A 365 7.87 -8.05 -4.50
C TRP A 365 8.47 -8.74 -3.26
N TRP A 366 8.34 -8.10 -2.08
CA TRP A 366 8.79 -8.66 -0.80
C TRP A 366 7.86 -9.74 -0.24
N GLY A 367 6.80 -10.08 -0.94
CA GLY A 367 5.79 -11.08 -0.53
C GLY A 367 6.39 -12.45 -0.22
N LEU A 368 7.48 -12.82 -0.89
CA LEU A 368 8.22 -14.06 -0.60
C LEU A 368 8.66 -14.16 0.88
N ILE A 369 9.02 -13.03 1.49
CA ILE A 369 9.42 -12.95 2.90
C ILE A 369 8.27 -12.44 3.78
N ALA A 370 7.53 -11.43 3.32
CA ALA A 370 6.48 -10.78 4.10
C ALA A 370 5.29 -11.69 4.40
N LYS A 371 4.84 -12.50 3.42
CA LYS A 371 3.70 -13.42 3.61
C LYS A 371 3.99 -14.53 4.63
N PRO A 372 5.12 -15.27 4.59
CA PRO A 372 5.47 -16.22 5.64
C PRO A 372 5.59 -15.56 7.03
N LEU A 373 6.19 -14.36 7.12
CA LEU A 373 6.29 -13.62 8.38
C LEU A 373 4.91 -13.27 8.92
N PHE A 374 3.98 -12.83 8.07
CA PHE A 374 2.61 -12.52 8.44
C PHE A 374 1.83 -13.77 8.94
N LEU A 375 1.93 -14.88 8.21
CA LEU A 375 1.29 -16.13 8.62
C LEU A 375 1.84 -16.63 9.95
N TRP A 376 3.16 -16.50 10.16
CA TRP A 376 3.79 -16.83 11.43
C TRP A 376 3.34 -15.88 12.55
N LEU A 377 3.25 -14.56 12.29
CA LEU A 377 2.74 -13.60 13.29
C LEU A 377 1.30 -13.95 13.72
N ARG A 378 0.43 -14.24 12.74
CA ARG A 378 -0.94 -14.71 13.02
C ARG A 378 -0.95 -16.01 13.81
N TRP A 379 -0.12 -16.97 13.44
CA TRP A 379 -0.01 -18.23 14.18
C TRP A 379 0.43 -17.97 15.64
N THR A 380 1.41 -17.09 15.86
CA THR A 380 1.85 -16.69 17.21
C THR A 380 0.72 -16.06 18.01
N TYR A 381 -0.07 -15.18 17.38
CA TYR A 381 -1.22 -14.56 18.03
C TYR A 381 -2.26 -15.59 18.46
N PHE A 382 -2.64 -16.51 17.59
CA PHE A 382 -3.70 -17.46 17.87
C PHE A 382 -3.30 -18.62 18.81
N HIS A 383 -2.01 -18.97 18.88
CA HIS A 383 -1.56 -20.17 19.61
C HIS A 383 -0.67 -19.87 20.81
N ILE A 384 0.00 -18.72 20.87
CA ILE A 384 0.97 -18.42 21.94
C ILE A 384 0.48 -17.24 22.80
N VAL A 385 0.21 -16.08 22.17
CA VAL A 385 -0.10 -14.83 22.88
C VAL A 385 -1.20 -14.07 22.16
N PRO A 386 -2.43 -13.97 22.70
CA PRO A 386 -3.56 -13.32 22.05
C PRO A 386 -3.48 -11.78 22.15
N ASN A 387 -2.35 -11.23 21.78
CA ASN A 387 -2.09 -9.79 21.66
C ASN A 387 -1.03 -9.54 20.58
N TRP A 388 -1.33 -8.67 19.62
CA TRP A 388 -0.48 -8.42 18.46
C TRP A 388 0.88 -7.82 18.81
N GLY A 389 0.96 -6.91 19.78
CA GLY A 389 2.23 -6.34 20.23
C GLY A 389 3.14 -7.39 20.84
N TRP A 390 2.61 -8.24 21.71
CA TRP A 390 3.39 -9.36 22.27
C TRP A 390 3.74 -10.42 21.24
N ALA A 391 2.89 -10.64 20.21
CA ALA A 391 3.23 -11.52 19.10
C ALA A 391 4.41 -10.99 18.29
N ILE A 392 4.49 -9.66 18.06
CA ILE A 392 5.65 -9.00 17.43
C ILE A 392 6.90 -9.21 18.31
N VAL A 393 6.79 -9.03 19.63
CA VAL A 393 7.89 -9.24 20.57
C VAL A 393 8.42 -10.67 20.51
N VAL A 394 7.55 -11.67 20.60
CA VAL A 394 7.96 -13.09 20.51
C VAL A 394 8.65 -13.39 19.18
N GLN A 395 8.08 -12.92 18.07
CA GLN A 395 8.63 -13.13 16.73
C GLN A 395 10.00 -12.46 16.57
N THR A 396 10.14 -11.22 17.04
CA THR A 396 11.40 -10.47 17.00
C THR A 396 12.50 -11.16 17.80
N LEU A 397 12.15 -11.64 19.00
CA LEU A 397 13.09 -12.37 19.85
C LEU A 397 13.61 -13.63 19.12
N ILE A 398 12.71 -14.43 18.55
CA ILE A 398 13.11 -15.66 17.84
C ILE A 398 13.99 -15.33 16.62
N ILE A 399 13.61 -14.34 15.80
CA ILE A 399 14.41 -13.92 14.63
C ILE A 399 15.81 -13.46 15.10
N THR A 400 15.87 -12.63 16.13
CA THR A 400 17.14 -12.08 16.64
C THR A 400 18.04 -13.15 17.22
N LEU A 401 17.47 -14.16 17.91
CA LEU A 401 18.21 -15.33 18.40
C LEU A 401 18.68 -16.23 17.25
N ALA A 402 17.87 -16.46 16.24
CA ALA A 402 18.27 -17.22 15.06
C ALA A 402 19.43 -16.57 14.29
N LEU A 403 19.51 -15.23 14.29
CA LEU A 403 20.60 -14.47 13.67
C LEU A 403 21.85 -14.32 14.57
N LEU A 404 21.83 -14.82 15.82
CA LEU A 404 22.94 -14.71 16.77
C LEU A 404 24.27 -15.29 16.22
N PRO A 405 24.32 -16.48 15.57
CA PRO A 405 25.56 -17.01 15.00
C PRO A 405 26.21 -16.06 13.99
N LEU A 406 25.37 -15.40 13.19
CA LEU A 406 25.83 -14.42 12.20
C LEU A 406 26.43 -13.18 12.88
N ARG A 407 25.85 -12.70 13.97
CA ARG A 407 26.38 -11.59 14.77
C ARG A 407 27.73 -11.93 15.42
N ILE A 408 27.87 -13.16 15.91
CA ILE A 408 29.16 -13.64 16.46
C ILE A 408 30.23 -13.64 15.36
N SER A 409 29.90 -14.10 14.17
CA SER A 409 30.81 -14.07 13.01
C SER A 409 31.22 -12.65 12.63
N GLN A 410 30.26 -11.71 12.63
CA GLN A 410 30.52 -10.29 12.41
C GLN A 410 31.50 -9.72 13.42
N MET A 411 31.28 -9.98 14.72
CA MET A 411 32.20 -9.49 15.75
C MET A 411 33.64 -10.05 15.61
N LYS A 412 33.76 -11.32 15.25
CA LYS A 412 35.09 -11.90 14.95
C LYS A 412 35.75 -11.18 13.77
N SER A 413 35.00 -10.84 12.72
CA SER A 413 35.53 -10.08 11.60
C SER A 413 35.93 -8.65 12.00
N MET A 414 35.09 -7.97 12.79
CA MET A 414 35.42 -6.63 13.34
C MET A 414 36.67 -6.65 14.20
N LEU A 415 36.86 -7.69 15.03
CA LEU A 415 38.06 -7.82 15.84
C LEU A 415 39.31 -7.91 14.96
N LYS A 416 39.28 -8.75 13.91
CA LYS A 416 40.39 -8.84 12.95
C LYS A 416 40.71 -7.48 12.32
N MET A 417 39.66 -6.77 11.87
CA MET A 417 39.76 -5.42 11.30
C MET A 417 40.38 -4.43 12.29
N GLN A 418 40.01 -4.49 13.57
CA GLN A 418 40.61 -3.64 14.60
C GLN A 418 42.08 -3.97 14.86
N ARG A 419 42.50 -5.23 14.77
CA ARG A 419 43.93 -5.61 14.94
C ARG A 419 44.80 -4.97 13.87
N ILE A 420 44.34 -4.93 12.62
CA ILE A 420 45.12 -4.39 11.49
C ILE A 420 44.94 -2.88 11.28
N ALA A 421 44.03 -2.23 12.02
CA ALA A 421 43.76 -0.79 11.90
C ALA A 421 45.02 0.11 11.99
N PRO A 422 46.01 -0.11 12.91
CA PRO A 422 47.21 0.71 12.93
C PRO A 422 48.06 0.56 11.67
N GLN A 423 48.09 -0.63 11.05
CA GLN A 423 48.80 -0.86 9.78
C GLN A 423 48.08 -0.15 8.62
N ILE A 424 46.75 -0.23 8.57
CA ILE A 424 45.93 0.52 7.58
C ILE A 424 46.19 2.02 7.71
N LYS A 425 46.22 2.54 8.95
CA LYS A 425 46.51 3.96 9.20
C LYS A 425 47.88 4.37 8.72
N SER A 426 48.93 3.56 8.96
CA SER A 426 50.29 3.85 8.47
C SER A 426 50.35 3.87 6.94
N ILE A 427 49.64 2.95 6.26
CA ILE A 427 49.52 2.96 4.80
C ILE A 427 48.80 4.25 4.35
N GLN A 428 47.68 4.61 4.96
CA GLN A 428 46.96 5.83 4.61
C GLN A 428 47.78 7.10 4.82
N GLU A 429 48.59 7.18 5.90
CA GLU A 429 49.49 8.30 6.17
C GLU A 429 50.59 8.42 5.12
N LYS A 430 51.19 7.29 4.68
CA LYS A 430 52.17 7.24 3.60
C LYS A 430 51.67 7.89 2.31
N TYR A 431 50.38 7.71 2.01
CA TYR A 431 49.73 8.24 0.79
C TYR A 431 48.89 9.50 1.02
N LYS A 432 48.95 10.13 2.21
CA LYS A 432 48.16 11.31 2.57
C LYS A 432 48.41 12.53 1.67
N LYS A 433 49.67 12.68 1.21
CA LYS A 433 50.13 13.83 0.40
C LYS A 433 49.50 13.83 -1.01
N TYR A 434 48.93 12.72 -1.49
CA TYR A 434 48.45 12.58 -2.86
C TYR A 434 46.96 12.88 -2.97
N SER A 435 46.57 13.55 -4.06
CA SER A 435 45.16 13.82 -4.36
C SER A 435 44.38 12.52 -4.57
N LEU A 436 43.08 12.58 -4.39
CA LEU A 436 42.18 11.41 -4.60
C LEU A 436 42.19 10.88 -6.05
N ARG A 437 42.56 11.72 -7.03
CA ARG A 437 42.69 11.33 -8.44
C ARG A 437 44.06 10.86 -8.84
N ASP A 438 45.02 10.88 -7.93
CA ASP A 438 46.41 10.45 -8.19
C ASP A 438 46.45 8.92 -8.35
N PRO A 439 47.09 8.37 -9.41
CA PRO A 439 47.25 6.92 -9.62
C PRO A 439 47.86 6.18 -8.43
N ARG A 440 48.66 6.87 -7.62
CA ARG A 440 49.26 6.31 -6.37
C ARG A 440 48.21 5.96 -5.32
N LYS A 441 46.99 6.51 -5.40
CA LYS A 441 45.87 6.07 -4.52
C LYS A 441 45.39 4.67 -4.87
N ALA A 442 45.53 4.23 -6.11
CA ALA A 442 45.26 2.84 -6.49
C ALA A 442 46.27 1.88 -5.80
N ALA A 443 47.56 2.22 -5.80
CA ALA A 443 48.56 1.44 -5.07
C ALA A 443 48.30 1.38 -3.55
N MET A 444 47.82 2.47 -2.94
CA MET A 444 47.38 2.45 -1.54
C MET A 444 46.24 1.43 -1.32
N ASN A 445 45.27 1.38 -2.21
CA ASN A 445 44.14 0.44 -2.11
C ASN A 445 44.63 -1.02 -2.31
N GLU A 446 45.60 -1.24 -3.17
CA GLU A 446 46.23 -2.54 -3.37
C GLU A 446 47.00 -2.99 -2.11
N GLU A 447 47.82 -2.11 -1.51
CA GLU A 447 48.52 -2.40 -0.24
C GLU A 447 47.53 -2.76 0.88
N ILE A 448 46.43 -2.01 0.99
CA ILE A 448 45.37 -2.28 1.99
C ILE A 448 44.67 -3.61 1.68
N THR A 449 44.36 -3.89 0.42
CA THR A 449 43.71 -5.15 0.03
C THR A 449 44.62 -6.36 0.25
N ALA A 450 45.92 -6.22 -0.03
CA ALA A 450 46.92 -7.24 0.26
C ALA A 450 47.04 -7.52 1.77
N LEU A 451 47.00 -6.46 2.60
CA LEU A 451 46.97 -6.58 4.05
C LEU A 451 45.73 -7.33 4.53
N TYR A 452 44.54 -7.03 3.99
CA TYR A 452 43.30 -7.77 4.31
C TYR A 452 43.42 -9.26 3.97
N LYS A 453 43.95 -9.58 2.80
CA LYS A 453 44.16 -10.98 2.40
C LYS A 453 45.17 -11.69 3.31
N LYS A 454 46.31 -11.03 3.63
CA LYS A 454 47.35 -11.58 4.49
C LYS A 454 46.84 -11.92 5.89
N GLU A 455 46.04 -11.04 6.49
CA GLU A 455 45.55 -11.19 7.85
C GLU A 455 44.20 -11.95 7.90
N GLY A 456 43.67 -12.38 6.77
CA GLY A 456 42.38 -13.07 6.68
C GLY A 456 41.23 -12.21 7.22
N ALA A 457 41.33 -10.89 7.06
CA ALA A 457 40.29 -9.93 7.47
C ALA A 457 39.39 -9.60 6.29
N ASN A 458 38.08 -9.77 6.49
CA ASN A 458 37.10 -9.43 5.46
C ASN A 458 36.44 -8.08 5.79
N PRO A 459 36.71 -7.02 5.01
CA PRO A 459 36.06 -5.71 5.23
C PRO A 459 34.53 -5.75 5.07
N ALA A 460 34.00 -6.63 4.19
CA ALA A 460 32.57 -6.83 4.04
C ALA A 460 31.92 -7.61 5.18
N GLY A 461 32.71 -8.32 6.01
CA GLY A 461 32.16 -9.08 7.14
C GLY A 461 31.48 -8.22 8.21
N GLY A 462 31.87 -6.94 8.30
CA GLY A 462 31.27 -5.98 9.23
C GLY A 462 29.87 -5.49 8.83
N CYS A 463 29.58 -5.39 7.52
CA CYS A 463 28.29 -4.91 7.01
C CYS A 463 27.33 -6.03 6.61
N LEU A 464 27.78 -7.29 6.52
CA LEU A 464 26.97 -8.43 6.10
C LEU A 464 25.67 -8.62 6.89
N PRO A 465 25.63 -8.50 8.22
CA PRO A 465 24.37 -8.58 8.96
C PRO A 465 23.39 -7.48 8.61
N MET A 466 23.87 -6.26 8.35
CA MET A 466 23.00 -5.15 7.91
C MET A 466 22.36 -5.47 6.55
N LEU A 467 23.14 -6.04 5.61
CA LEU A 467 22.63 -6.45 4.29
C LEU A 467 21.57 -7.57 4.40
N ILE A 468 21.75 -8.51 5.34
CA ILE A 468 20.77 -9.57 5.57
C ILE A 468 19.54 -9.04 6.32
N GLN A 469 19.72 -8.13 7.26
CA GLN A 469 18.62 -7.54 8.03
C GLN A 469 17.74 -6.62 7.19
N PHE A 470 18.27 -5.96 6.15
CA PHE A 470 17.54 -5.01 5.32
C PHE A 470 16.32 -5.62 4.59
N PRO A 471 16.41 -6.81 3.94
CA PRO A 471 15.25 -7.49 3.39
C PRO A 471 14.17 -7.79 4.43
N PHE A 472 14.56 -8.22 5.64
CA PHE A 472 13.61 -8.45 6.74
C PHE A 472 12.92 -7.16 7.18
N LEU A 473 13.66 -6.05 7.26
CA LEU A 473 13.09 -4.75 7.62
C LEU A 473 12.01 -4.32 6.60
N ILE A 474 12.31 -4.43 5.30
CA ILE A 474 11.35 -4.04 4.26
C ILE A 474 10.15 -5.00 4.26
N ALA A 475 10.38 -6.29 4.42
CA ALA A 475 9.31 -7.27 4.50
C ALA A 475 8.39 -7.01 5.71
N TYR A 476 8.98 -6.68 6.86
CA TYR A 476 8.25 -6.30 8.07
C TYR A 476 7.45 -5.01 7.86
N TYR A 477 8.07 -3.99 7.27
CA TYR A 477 7.39 -2.74 6.91
C TYR A 477 6.17 -3.00 6.01
N ARG A 478 6.35 -3.80 4.96
CA ARG A 478 5.25 -4.16 4.04
C ARG A 478 4.17 -4.97 4.76
N MET A 479 4.56 -5.97 5.52
CA MET A 479 3.64 -6.82 6.28
C MET A 479 2.77 -6.00 7.24
N LEU A 480 3.39 -5.18 8.07
CA LEU A 480 2.67 -4.38 9.07
C LEU A 480 1.81 -3.30 8.44
N GLY A 481 2.22 -2.74 7.28
CA GLY A 481 1.46 -1.73 6.57
C GLY A 481 0.19 -2.24 5.89
N ILE A 482 0.05 -3.55 5.67
CA ILE A 482 -1.13 -4.16 5.02
C ILE A 482 -1.96 -5.04 5.94
N ALA A 483 -1.44 -5.36 7.13
CA ALA A 483 -2.10 -6.22 8.10
C ALA A 483 -3.26 -5.47 8.76
N LEU A 484 -4.47 -5.74 8.30
CA LEU A 484 -5.70 -5.22 8.91
C LEU A 484 -5.81 -5.60 10.39
N ASP A 485 -5.31 -6.78 10.75
CA ASP A 485 -5.27 -7.29 12.13
C ASP A 485 -4.55 -6.37 13.12
N LEU A 486 -3.67 -5.49 12.64
CA LEU A 486 -2.92 -4.55 13.48
C LEU A 486 -3.58 -3.17 13.60
N ARG A 487 -4.58 -2.89 12.76
CA ARG A 487 -5.35 -1.65 12.84
C ARG A 487 -6.13 -1.64 14.15
N HIS A 488 -5.96 -0.58 14.93
CA HIS A 488 -6.53 -0.41 16.28
C HIS A 488 -6.10 -1.48 17.29
N ALA A 489 -5.07 -2.29 16.98
CA ALA A 489 -4.51 -3.22 17.95
C ALA A 489 -3.66 -2.46 18.98
N HIS A 490 -4.04 -2.57 20.24
CA HIS A 490 -3.38 -1.88 21.34
C HIS A 490 -2.27 -2.72 21.98
N TRP A 491 -1.22 -2.07 22.46
CA TRP A 491 -0.17 -2.69 23.25
C TRP A 491 0.43 -1.70 24.25
N LEU A 492 0.34 -2.04 25.55
CA LEU A 492 0.74 -1.17 26.65
C LEU A 492 0.05 0.21 26.53
N TRP A 493 0.81 1.29 26.27
CA TRP A 493 0.30 2.66 26.05
C TRP A 493 -0.06 2.96 24.60
N ILE A 494 0.34 2.11 23.67
CA ILE A 494 0.11 2.28 22.24
C ILE A 494 -1.34 1.88 21.94
N ARG A 495 -2.12 2.82 21.42
CA ARG A 495 -3.54 2.58 21.11
C ARG A 495 -3.75 1.88 19.78
N ASP A 496 -2.80 2.07 18.86
CA ASP A 496 -2.87 1.52 17.49
C ASP A 496 -1.47 1.17 16.98
N LEU A 497 -1.21 -0.12 16.77
CA LEU A 497 0.06 -0.61 16.24
C LEU A 497 0.26 -0.26 14.76
N SER A 498 -0.82 0.07 14.03
CA SER A 498 -0.75 0.48 12.62
C SER A 498 -0.49 1.98 12.44
N ALA A 499 -0.74 2.79 13.46
CA ALA A 499 -0.51 4.22 13.48
C ALA A 499 0.88 4.58 14.06
N PRO A 500 1.42 5.78 13.80
CA PRO A 500 2.66 6.25 14.43
C PRO A 500 2.49 6.47 15.94
N ASP A 501 3.50 6.04 16.74
CA ASP A 501 3.63 6.38 18.16
C ASP A 501 4.94 7.13 18.40
N HIS A 502 4.85 8.38 18.80
CA HIS A 502 5.99 9.28 18.95
C HIS A 502 6.86 8.93 20.16
N ILE A 503 6.26 8.39 21.24
CA ILE A 503 7.00 7.98 22.45
C ILE A 503 7.90 6.79 22.10
N LEU A 504 7.35 5.80 21.40
CA LEU A 504 8.09 4.63 20.96
C LEU A 504 9.18 5.01 19.95
N ALA A 505 8.91 5.96 19.04
CA ALA A 505 9.89 6.45 18.08
C ALA A 505 11.07 7.14 18.79
N ILE A 506 10.82 7.94 19.83
CA ILE A 506 11.89 8.54 20.67
C ILE A 506 12.68 7.43 21.39
N GLY A 507 11.98 6.45 21.98
CA GLY A 507 12.62 5.29 22.62
C GLY A 507 13.53 4.51 21.65
N MET A 508 13.10 4.37 20.40
CA MET A 508 13.89 3.75 19.34
C MET A 508 15.17 4.57 19.04
N ILE A 509 15.08 5.90 18.91
CA ILE A 509 16.25 6.78 18.71
C ILE A 509 17.25 6.60 19.87
N VAL A 510 16.75 6.63 21.10
CA VAL A 510 17.59 6.44 22.30
C VAL A 510 18.26 5.07 22.28
N SER A 511 17.55 4.02 21.94
CA SER A 511 18.11 2.66 21.82
C SER A 511 19.18 2.57 20.74
N MET A 512 19.01 3.25 19.59
CA MET A 512 20.01 3.34 18.53
C MET A 512 21.28 4.07 19.00
N LEU A 513 21.12 5.21 19.68
CA LEU A 513 22.26 5.97 20.24
C LEU A 513 23.04 5.15 21.27
N LEU A 514 22.31 4.43 22.13
CA LEU A 514 22.93 3.54 23.12
C LEU A 514 23.68 2.39 22.45
N MET A 515 23.07 1.78 21.43
CA MET A 515 23.70 0.71 20.63
C MET A 515 24.98 1.21 19.96
N GLN A 516 24.97 2.42 19.38
CA GLN A 516 26.15 3.03 18.76
C GLN A 516 27.31 3.25 19.76
N ARG A 517 27.00 3.61 21.01
CA ARG A 517 28.02 3.78 22.07
C ARG A 517 28.65 2.46 22.53
N ILE A 518 27.88 1.39 22.54
CA ILE A 518 28.31 0.07 23.04
C ILE A 518 29.00 -0.74 21.94
N THR A 519 28.65 -0.51 20.68
CA THR A 519 29.23 -1.23 19.53
C THR A 519 30.60 -0.67 19.18
N PRO A 520 31.62 -1.53 19.07
CA PRO A 520 32.96 -1.09 18.65
C PRO A 520 32.93 -0.50 17.24
N GLN A 521 33.55 0.66 17.07
CA GLN A 521 33.61 1.35 15.79
C GLN A 521 34.50 0.64 14.78
N PRO A 522 34.18 0.64 13.47
CA PRO A 522 35.04 0.10 12.43
C PRO A 522 36.40 0.80 12.39
N ALA A 523 37.44 0.03 12.13
CA ALA A 523 38.80 0.53 12.08
C ALA A 523 39.09 1.28 10.77
N GLY A 524 39.85 2.39 10.86
CA GLY A 524 40.25 3.17 9.67
C GLY A 524 39.27 4.21 9.19
N MET A 525 38.14 4.44 9.90
CA MET A 525 37.26 5.56 9.63
C MET A 525 37.85 6.92 10.01
N ASP A 526 37.60 7.92 9.18
CA ASP A 526 37.85 9.31 9.50
C ASP A 526 37.03 9.76 10.73
N PRO A 527 37.56 10.55 11.67
CA PRO A 527 36.86 11.05 12.84
C PRO A 527 35.54 11.80 12.49
N ALA A 528 35.50 12.54 11.38
CA ALA A 528 34.32 13.24 10.93
C ALA A 528 33.23 12.23 10.48
N GLN A 529 33.61 11.20 9.75
CA GLN A 529 32.72 10.12 9.32
C GLN A 529 32.19 9.32 10.52
N GLN A 530 33.04 9.05 11.51
CA GLN A 530 32.65 8.41 12.76
C GLN A 530 31.61 9.24 13.52
N LYS A 531 31.83 10.56 13.65
CA LYS A 531 30.93 11.47 14.32
C LYS A 531 29.57 11.56 13.61
N MET A 532 29.59 11.59 12.28
CA MET A 532 28.40 11.56 11.44
C MET A 532 27.60 10.27 11.65
N MET A 533 28.23 9.10 11.61
CA MET A 533 27.53 7.82 11.85
C MET A 533 26.98 7.72 13.27
N THR A 534 27.68 8.26 14.28
CA THR A 534 27.26 8.13 15.67
C THR A 534 26.05 9.01 16.00
N TRP A 535 25.95 10.20 15.42
CA TRP A 535 24.91 11.18 15.76
C TRP A 535 23.88 11.42 14.67
N MET A 536 24.34 11.65 13.43
CA MET A 536 23.41 11.98 12.35
C MET A 536 22.56 10.79 11.91
N MET A 537 23.13 9.60 11.84
CA MET A 537 22.42 8.41 11.38
C MET A 537 21.24 8.03 12.30
N PRO A 538 21.39 7.96 13.64
CA PRO A 538 20.26 7.73 14.53
C PRO A 538 19.18 8.82 14.46
N LEU A 539 19.57 10.09 14.35
CA LEU A 539 18.63 11.20 14.22
C LEU A 539 17.86 11.15 12.89
N PHE A 540 18.57 10.87 11.80
CA PHE A 540 17.96 10.74 10.47
C PHE A 540 16.99 9.53 10.40
N MET A 541 17.42 8.38 10.92
CA MET A 541 16.54 7.21 11.05
C MET A 541 15.35 7.54 11.93
N GLY A 542 15.57 8.22 13.07
CA GLY A 542 14.51 8.66 13.94
C GLY A 542 13.46 9.53 13.25
N PHE A 543 13.87 10.47 12.41
CA PHE A 543 12.97 11.29 11.62
C PHE A 543 12.09 10.45 10.67
N ILE A 544 12.67 9.41 10.04
CA ILE A 544 11.90 8.48 9.19
C ILE A 544 10.92 7.69 10.05
N PHE A 545 11.39 7.08 11.14
CA PHE A 545 10.59 6.22 12.01
C PHE A 545 9.50 6.97 12.78
N PHE A 546 9.63 8.31 12.91
CA PHE A 546 8.64 9.15 13.59
C PHE A 546 7.26 9.11 12.92
N ASN A 547 7.23 8.87 11.61
CA ASN A 547 6.01 8.77 10.81
C ASN A 547 5.64 7.33 10.41
N LEU A 548 6.35 6.33 10.93
CA LEU A 548 6.07 4.93 10.62
C LEU A 548 5.21 4.28 11.71
N ALA A 549 4.50 3.23 11.33
CA ALA A 549 3.63 2.46 12.22
C ALA A 549 4.34 2.01 13.50
N ALA A 550 3.65 2.11 14.64
CA ALA A 550 4.19 1.75 15.95
C ALA A 550 4.65 0.29 16.02
N GLY A 551 3.97 -0.63 15.34
CA GLY A 551 4.39 -2.03 15.26
C GLY A 551 5.79 -2.21 14.65
N LEU A 552 6.16 -1.40 13.64
CA LEU A 552 7.50 -1.41 13.06
C LEU A 552 8.54 -0.81 14.02
N ASN A 553 8.18 0.29 14.68
CA ASN A 553 9.01 0.90 15.71
C ASN A 553 9.26 -0.08 16.87
N LEU A 554 8.25 -0.85 17.28
CA LEU A 554 8.34 -1.88 18.30
C LEU A 554 9.34 -2.97 17.90
N TYR A 555 9.17 -3.54 16.70
CA TYR A 555 10.11 -4.52 16.15
C TYR A 555 11.56 -4.01 16.19
N TYR A 556 11.78 -2.75 15.76
CA TYR A 556 13.12 -2.18 15.67
C TYR A 556 13.70 -1.84 17.05
N ALA A 557 12.92 -1.24 17.93
CA ALA A 557 13.32 -0.90 19.29
C ALA A 557 13.69 -2.16 20.09
N GLU A 558 12.88 -3.20 20.01
CA GLU A 558 13.13 -4.49 20.64
C GLU A 558 14.39 -5.16 20.06
N SER A 559 14.54 -5.20 18.73
CA SER A 559 15.75 -5.72 18.08
C SER A 559 17.02 -5.00 18.55
N ASN A 560 16.95 -3.67 18.77
CA ASN A 560 18.04 -2.90 19.34
C ASN A 560 18.31 -3.28 20.81
N LEU A 561 17.26 -3.41 21.64
CA LEU A 561 17.42 -3.80 23.05
C LEU A 561 18.04 -5.18 23.18
N ILE A 562 17.56 -6.17 22.43
CA ILE A 562 18.15 -7.51 22.40
C ILE A 562 19.62 -7.42 21.93
N SER A 563 19.91 -6.59 20.94
CA SER A 563 21.25 -6.37 20.41
C SER A 563 22.19 -5.75 21.46
N ILE A 564 21.67 -4.82 22.27
CA ILE A 564 22.41 -4.21 23.40
C ILE A 564 22.78 -5.28 24.42
N VAL A 565 21.82 -6.13 24.80
CA VAL A 565 22.05 -7.25 25.73
C VAL A 565 23.09 -8.23 25.16
N GLN A 566 22.91 -8.64 23.91
CA GLN A 566 23.87 -9.50 23.21
C GLN A 566 25.28 -8.89 23.18
N GLN A 567 25.40 -7.60 22.85
CA GLN A 567 26.65 -6.88 22.84
C GLN A 567 27.27 -6.80 24.24
N ALA A 568 26.48 -6.54 25.27
CA ALA A 568 26.95 -6.49 26.65
C ALA A 568 27.50 -7.86 27.13
N ILE A 569 26.82 -8.95 26.78
CA ILE A 569 27.27 -10.32 27.04
C ILE A 569 28.57 -10.57 26.27
N MET A 570 28.60 -10.27 24.98
CA MET A 570 29.80 -10.46 24.13
C MET A 570 30.98 -9.67 24.63
N ASN A 571 30.78 -8.44 25.13
CA ASN A 571 31.83 -7.62 25.73
C ASN A 571 32.47 -8.26 26.98
N ARG A 572 31.80 -9.21 27.65
CA ARG A 572 32.33 -9.97 28.79
C ARG A 572 33.08 -11.24 28.39
N THR A 573 33.00 -11.68 27.14
CA THR A 573 33.73 -12.84 26.63
C THR A 573 35.20 -12.53 26.40
N LYS A 574 36.02 -13.57 26.17
CA LYS A 574 37.46 -13.40 25.82
C LYS A 574 37.61 -12.44 24.61
N LEU A 575 36.80 -12.62 23.60
CA LEU A 575 36.76 -11.78 22.39
C LEU A 575 36.51 -10.29 22.71
N GLY A 576 35.53 -9.98 23.54
CA GLY A 576 35.22 -8.62 23.96
C GLY A 576 36.29 -7.99 24.84
N ARG A 577 36.94 -8.77 25.71
CA ARG A 577 38.06 -8.30 26.52
C ARG A 577 39.27 -7.90 25.64
N GLU A 578 39.64 -8.74 24.68
CA GLU A 578 40.70 -8.41 23.71
C GLU A 578 40.42 -7.11 22.95
N MET A 579 39.14 -6.88 22.56
CA MET A 579 38.73 -5.64 21.88
C MET A 579 38.90 -4.40 22.77
N ARG A 580 38.56 -4.49 24.06
CA ARG A 580 38.72 -3.38 25.01
C ARG A 580 40.18 -3.07 25.27
N GLU A 581 41.01 -4.09 25.54
CA GLU A 581 42.43 -3.90 25.75
C GLU A 581 43.11 -3.22 24.55
N MET A 582 42.70 -3.59 23.33
CA MET A 582 43.20 -2.92 22.12
C MET A 582 42.72 -1.47 22.03
N ALA A 583 41.47 -1.18 22.40
CA ALA A 583 40.92 0.17 22.41
C ALA A 583 41.61 1.05 23.46
N GLU A 584 41.84 0.54 24.68
CA GLU A 584 42.55 1.24 25.76
C GLU A 584 44.04 1.50 25.41
N LYS A 585 44.72 0.52 24.84
CA LYS A 585 46.10 0.71 24.34
C LYS A 585 46.19 1.80 23.29
N ARG A 586 45.15 1.98 22.48
CA ARG A 586 45.07 3.06 21.48
C ARG A 586 44.80 4.43 22.11
N ALA A 587 43.88 4.50 23.08
CA ALA A 587 43.59 5.74 23.80
C ALA A 587 44.86 6.27 24.48
N ARG A 588 45.59 5.42 25.21
CA ARG A 588 46.87 5.77 25.87
C ARG A 588 47.98 6.20 24.89
N LYS A 589 47.98 5.70 23.62
CA LYS A 589 48.91 6.14 22.58
C LYS A 589 48.53 7.48 21.93
N LYS A 590 47.31 7.94 22.13
CA LYS A 590 46.83 9.19 21.58
C LYS A 590 47.03 10.36 22.55
N ASP A 591 47.17 10.05 23.85
CA ASP A 591 47.41 11.00 24.93
C ASP A 591 48.90 11.21 25.24
N LYS A 592 49.80 10.44 24.59
CA LYS A 592 51.22 10.66 24.48
C LYS A 592 51.58 11.24 23.10
#